data_a5b7f099821ccde1ada89e3f4b7b27c9
#
_entry.id   a5b7f099821ccde1ada89e3f4b7b27c9
#
_cell.length_a   1.000
_cell.length_b   1.000
_cell.length_c   1.000
_cell.angle_alpha   90.00
_cell.angle_beta   90.00
_cell.angle_gamma   90.00
#
_symmetry.space_group_name_H-M   'P 1'
#
loop_
_entity.id
_entity.type
_entity.pdbx_description
1 polymer ?
#
loop_
_entity_poly.entity_id
_entity_poly.type
_entity_poly.pdbx_seq_one_letter_code
_entity_poly.pdbx_strand_id
1 'polypeptide(L)'
;GVLVSARSDWNVLHPRVIRWGLEGRRRPQTLEWISQLRAAVEPVAAAMACTRATQQDSITMSVAATRMTHAAAVRDLEAYLIADEEFHSTLLSASDNPMFATLRHSVSSLLEGRTELMPFEPNLQAIAWHREVADAVAARNPDAAQAAMLNIVEEALDAMKKELPRSTGSF
;
A
#
# COMPACT_ATOMS: atom_id res chain seq x y z
N GLY A 1 -32.64 10.35 18.90
CA GLY A 1 -31.55 10.96 18.12
C GLY A 1 -30.42 9.99 17.94
N VAL A 2 -29.68 10.09 16.83
CA VAL A 2 -28.47 9.29 16.58
C VAL A 2 -27.32 9.97 17.34
N LEU A 3 -26.69 9.22 18.25
CA LEU A 3 -25.48 9.67 18.96
C LEU A 3 -24.25 9.19 18.19
N VAL A 4 -23.34 10.10 17.90
CA VAL A 4 -22.01 9.75 17.38
C VAL A 4 -21.13 9.41 18.58
N SER A 5 -20.60 8.17 18.62
CA SER A 5 -19.70 7.73 19.67
C SER A 5 -18.38 8.53 19.67
N ALA A 6 -17.68 8.52 20.81
CA ALA A 6 -16.36 9.11 20.89
C ALA A 6 -15.41 8.44 19.86
N ARG A 7 -14.47 9.21 19.33
CA ARG A 7 -13.57 8.72 18.27
C ARG A 7 -12.70 7.55 18.72
N SER A 8 -12.36 7.50 20.01
CA SER A 8 -11.67 6.37 20.63
C SER A 8 -12.38 5.03 20.44
N ASP A 9 -13.70 5.08 20.23
CA ASP A 9 -14.55 3.90 20.12
C ASP A 9 -14.75 3.46 18.65
N TRP A 10 -14.16 4.19 17.70
CA TRP A 10 -14.31 3.88 16.28
C TRP A 10 -13.34 2.76 15.88
N ASN A 11 -13.86 1.84 15.08
CA ASN A 11 -12.98 0.91 14.37
C ASN A 11 -12.30 1.65 13.21
N VAL A 12 -11.14 2.24 13.48
CA VAL A 12 -10.39 3.08 12.52
C VAL A 12 -9.89 2.32 11.30
N LEU A 13 -9.83 0.99 11.35
CA LEU A 13 -9.49 0.13 10.21
C LEU A 13 -10.71 -0.25 9.36
N HIS A 14 -11.92 0.16 9.78
CA HIS A 14 -13.10 -0.11 8.98
C HIS A 14 -13.08 0.70 7.68
N PRO A 15 -13.31 0.10 6.49
CA PRO A 15 -13.18 0.80 5.20
C PRO A 15 -13.99 2.09 5.09
N ARG A 16 -15.19 2.14 5.68
CA ARG A 16 -16.00 3.37 5.71
C ARG A 16 -15.38 4.48 6.54
N VAL A 17 -14.73 4.15 7.66
CA VAL A 17 -14.06 5.14 8.53
C VAL A 17 -12.81 5.68 7.83
N ILE A 18 -12.07 4.82 7.15
CA ILE A 18 -10.94 5.22 6.31
C ILE A 18 -11.42 6.17 5.22
N ARG A 19 -12.46 5.82 4.47
CA ARG A 19 -13.02 6.65 3.41
C ARG A 19 -13.44 8.02 3.95
N TRP A 20 -14.17 8.11 5.06
CA TRP A 20 -14.50 9.40 5.69
C TRP A 20 -13.27 10.22 6.08
N GLY A 21 -12.21 9.56 6.55
CA GLY A 21 -10.94 10.22 6.83
C GLY A 21 -10.32 10.82 5.57
N LEU A 22 -10.40 10.11 4.45
CA LEU A 22 -9.85 10.52 3.16
C LEU A 22 -10.70 11.59 2.44
N GLU A 23 -12.01 11.61 2.63
CA GLU A 23 -12.92 12.62 2.06
C GLU A 23 -12.94 13.94 2.86
N GLY A 24 -12.47 13.91 4.12
CA GLY A 24 -12.57 15.03 5.05
C GLY A 24 -11.28 15.85 5.23
N ARG A 25 -11.35 16.85 6.13
CA ARG A 25 -10.21 17.71 6.50
C ARG A 25 -9.00 16.93 7.05
N ARG A 26 -9.20 15.67 7.45
CA ARG A 26 -8.15 14.80 8.01
C ARG A 26 -7.49 13.90 6.98
N ARG A 27 -7.77 14.09 5.70
CA ARG A 27 -7.18 13.32 4.62
C ARG A 27 -5.66 13.18 4.74
N PRO A 28 -4.88 14.28 4.94
CA PRO A 28 -3.44 14.18 5.10
C PRO A 28 -3.03 13.25 6.23
N GLN A 29 -3.65 13.41 7.39
CA GLN A 29 -3.35 12.60 8.56
C GLN A 29 -3.77 11.14 8.39
N THR A 30 -4.91 10.89 7.73
CA THR A 30 -5.37 9.52 7.45
C THR A 30 -4.42 8.81 6.49
N LEU A 31 -3.94 9.49 5.45
CA LEU A 31 -2.94 8.98 4.52
C LEU A 31 -1.62 8.65 5.25
N GLU A 32 -1.17 9.52 6.13
CA GLU A 32 0.03 9.30 6.94
C GLU A 32 -0.11 8.05 7.83
N TRP A 33 -1.20 7.91 8.55
CA TRP A 33 -1.43 6.75 9.42
C TRP A 33 -1.49 5.43 8.66
N ILE A 34 -2.16 5.40 7.49
CA ILE A 34 -2.21 4.19 6.67
C ILE A 34 -0.82 3.86 6.12
N SER A 35 -0.03 4.87 5.73
CA SER A 35 1.34 4.64 5.25
C SER A 35 2.26 4.14 6.34
N GLN A 36 2.12 4.64 7.57
CA GLN A 36 2.85 4.12 8.73
C GLN A 36 2.46 2.66 9.01
N LEU A 37 1.17 2.32 8.90
CA LEU A 37 0.70 0.95 9.05
C LEU A 37 1.30 0.04 7.96
N ARG A 38 1.30 0.47 6.71
CA ARG A 38 1.94 -0.27 5.60
C ARG A 38 3.42 -0.53 5.87
N ALA A 39 4.15 0.51 6.27
CA ALA A 39 5.57 0.39 6.58
C ALA A 39 5.88 -0.60 7.73
N ALA A 40 4.95 -0.73 8.68
CA ALA A 40 5.09 -1.69 9.77
C ALA A 40 4.73 -3.13 9.38
N VAL A 41 3.84 -3.33 8.40
CA VAL A 41 3.24 -4.65 8.12
C VAL A 41 3.75 -5.26 6.82
N GLU A 42 3.80 -4.49 5.72
CA GLU A 42 4.06 -5.06 4.40
C GLU A 42 5.47 -5.66 4.24
N PRO A 43 6.56 -5.09 4.81
CA PRO A 43 7.86 -5.73 4.75
C PRO A 43 7.89 -7.09 5.46
N VAL A 44 7.17 -7.22 6.58
CA VAL A 44 7.04 -8.48 7.30
C VAL A 44 6.19 -9.47 6.50
N ALA A 45 5.09 -9.00 5.89
CA ALA A 45 4.25 -9.83 5.02
C ALA A 45 5.03 -10.35 3.81
N ALA A 46 5.92 -9.53 3.22
CA ALA A 46 6.79 -9.93 2.12
C ALA A 46 7.75 -11.07 2.50
N ALA A 47 8.41 -10.95 3.65
CA ALA A 47 9.26 -12.02 4.17
C ALA A 47 8.47 -13.32 4.42
N MET A 48 7.26 -13.21 5.00
CA MET A 48 6.39 -14.37 5.24
C MET A 48 5.90 -15.01 3.95
N ALA A 49 5.56 -14.23 2.93
CA ALA A 49 5.14 -14.72 1.64
C ALA A 49 6.21 -15.61 0.96
N CYS A 50 7.49 -15.35 1.17
CA CYS A 50 8.57 -16.18 0.62
C CYS A 50 8.46 -17.67 0.99
N THR A 51 7.89 -17.99 2.16
CA THR A 51 7.73 -19.38 2.62
C THR A 51 6.32 -19.93 2.45
N ARG A 52 5.33 -19.07 2.23
CA ARG A 52 3.90 -19.42 2.28
C ARG A 52 3.16 -19.21 0.97
N ALA A 53 3.64 -18.29 0.12
CA ALA A 53 3.02 -18.03 -1.16
C ALA A 53 2.90 -19.30 -2.02
N THR A 54 1.75 -19.45 -2.66
CA THR A 54 1.56 -20.44 -3.70
C THR A 54 2.27 -20.02 -4.98
N GLN A 55 2.43 -20.94 -5.91
CA GLN A 55 2.94 -20.59 -7.24
C GLN A 55 2.05 -19.55 -7.93
N GLN A 56 0.74 -19.63 -7.73
CA GLN A 56 -0.22 -18.69 -8.31
C GLN A 56 -0.03 -17.29 -7.74
N ASP A 57 0.21 -17.15 -6.43
CA ASP A 57 0.48 -15.85 -5.81
C ASP A 57 1.74 -15.20 -6.40
N SER A 58 2.81 -15.98 -6.55
CA SER A 58 4.07 -15.50 -7.17
C SER A 58 3.86 -15.05 -8.62
N ILE A 59 3.07 -15.79 -9.41
CA ILE A 59 2.73 -15.42 -10.77
C ILE A 59 1.91 -14.13 -10.77
N THR A 60 0.89 -14.02 -9.92
CA THR A 60 0.03 -12.84 -9.82
C THR A 60 0.84 -11.58 -9.49
N MET A 61 1.74 -11.66 -8.51
CA MET A 61 2.62 -10.53 -8.18
C MET A 61 3.55 -10.13 -9.34
N SER A 62 4.15 -11.10 -10.03
CA SER A 62 5.01 -10.84 -11.18
C SER A 62 4.25 -10.19 -12.35
N VAL A 63 3.03 -10.65 -12.60
CA VAL A 63 2.14 -10.06 -13.62
C VAL A 63 1.73 -8.64 -13.22
N ALA A 64 1.36 -8.42 -11.97
CA ALA A 64 1.00 -7.09 -11.47
C ALA A 64 2.16 -6.10 -11.62
N ALA A 65 3.39 -6.46 -11.21
CA ALA A 65 4.58 -5.63 -11.39
C ALA A 65 4.88 -5.32 -12.87
N THR A 66 4.63 -6.28 -13.76
CA THR A 66 4.76 -6.07 -15.22
C THR A 66 3.71 -5.11 -15.74
N ARG A 67 2.46 -5.23 -15.30
CA ARG A 67 1.35 -4.32 -15.66
C ARG A 67 1.61 -2.90 -15.17
N MET A 68 2.15 -2.73 -13.95
CA MET A 68 2.58 -1.42 -13.43
C MET A 68 3.63 -0.79 -14.35
N THR A 69 4.64 -1.56 -14.78
CA THR A 69 5.68 -1.09 -15.72
C THR A 69 5.07 -0.60 -17.04
N HIS A 70 4.13 -1.35 -17.60
CA HIS A 70 3.46 -0.97 -18.85
C HIS A 70 2.60 0.27 -18.67
N ALA A 71 1.75 0.29 -17.65
CA ALA A 71 0.87 1.41 -17.33
C ALA A 71 1.66 2.72 -17.11
N ALA A 72 2.80 2.64 -16.42
CA ALA A 72 3.70 3.76 -16.24
C ALA A 72 4.27 4.28 -17.57
N ALA A 73 4.67 3.38 -18.47
CA ALA A 73 5.23 3.75 -19.76
C ALA A 73 4.23 4.50 -20.65
N VAL A 74 2.95 4.13 -20.60
CA VAL A 74 1.87 4.78 -21.35
C VAL A 74 1.12 5.86 -20.55
N ARG A 75 1.54 6.13 -19.31
CA ARG A 75 0.94 7.08 -18.37
C ARG A 75 -0.55 6.82 -18.08
N ASP A 76 -0.92 5.54 -18.02
CA ASP A 76 -2.26 5.09 -17.62
C ASP A 76 -2.32 4.92 -16.11
N LEU A 77 -2.83 5.97 -15.43
CA LEU A 77 -2.95 5.97 -13.96
C LEU A 77 -3.91 4.88 -13.46
N GLU A 78 -5.04 4.70 -14.12
CA GLU A 78 -6.06 3.75 -13.67
C GLU A 78 -5.52 2.32 -13.73
N ALA A 79 -4.90 1.94 -14.85
CA ALA A 79 -4.27 0.63 -15.00
C ALA A 79 -3.11 0.43 -14.00
N TYR A 80 -2.36 1.50 -13.71
CA TYR A 80 -1.29 1.46 -12.70
C TYR A 80 -1.84 1.14 -11.31
N LEU A 81 -2.88 1.85 -10.88
CA LEU A 81 -3.48 1.66 -9.55
C LEU A 81 -4.10 0.28 -9.37
N ILE A 82 -4.79 -0.21 -10.39
CA ILE A 82 -5.36 -1.55 -10.36
C ILE A 82 -4.26 -2.60 -10.16
N ALA A 83 -3.14 -2.44 -10.87
CA ALA A 83 -2.02 -3.37 -10.75
C ALA A 83 -1.29 -3.25 -9.41
N ASP A 84 -1.13 -2.05 -8.89
CA ASP A 84 -0.52 -1.76 -7.58
C ASP A 84 -1.36 -2.36 -6.44
N GLU A 85 -2.69 -2.17 -6.50
CA GLU A 85 -3.63 -2.78 -5.55
C GLU A 85 -3.58 -4.32 -5.60
N GLU A 86 -3.60 -4.90 -6.80
CA GLU A 86 -3.51 -6.35 -6.99
C GLU A 86 -2.22 -6.91 -6.38
N PHE A 87 -1.10 -6.20 -6.59
CA PHE A 87 0.20 -6.58 -6.05
C PHE A 87 0.19 -6.63 -4.51
N HIS A 88 -0.16 -5.53 -3.86
CA HIS A 88 -0.13 -5.42 -2.40
C HIS A 88 -1.18 -6.34 -1.74
N SER A 89 -2.35 -6.47 -2.35
CA SER A 89 -3.43 -7.35 -1.89
C SER A 89 -3.00 -8.82 -1.92
N THR A 90 -2.34 -9.23 -3.02
CA THR A 90 -1.80 -10.59 -3.17
C THR A 90 -0.70 -10.84 -2.15
N LEU A 91 0.23 -9.92 -1.96
CA LEU A 91 1.30 -10.03 -0.98
C LEU A 91 0.78 -10.25 0.44
N LEU A 92 -0.17 -9.39 0.88
CA LEU A 92 -0.76 -9.49 2.21
C LEU A 92 -1.49 -10.84 2.41
N SER A 93 -2.17 -11.32 1.38
CA SER A 93 -2.87 -12.62 1.42
C SER A 93 -1.88 -13.79 1.42
N ALA A 94 -0.83 -13.71 0.60
CA ALA A 94 0.21 -14.74 0.47
C ALA A 94 1.07 -14.89 1.74
N SER A 95 1.01 -13.92 2.66
CA SER A 95 1.67 -14.03 3.98
C SER A 95 1.05 -15.13 4.86
N ASP A 96 -0.12 -15.69 4.46
CA ASP A 96 -0.90 -16.67 5.24
C ASP A 96 -1.22 -16.20 6.67
N ASN A 97 -1.34 -14.88 6.83
CA ASN A 97 -1.79 -14.25 8.07
C ASN A 97 -3.13 -13.55 7.80
N PRO A 98 -4.26 -14.08 8.32
CA PRO A 98 -5.58 -13.50 8.04
C PRO A 98 -5.72 -12.07 8.59
N MET A 99 -4.94 -11.68 9.60
CA MET A 99 -4.94 -10.30 10.11
C MET A 99 -4.30 -9.36 9.08
N PHE A 100 -3.21 -9.78 8.43
CA PHE A 100 -2.57 -8.99 7.36
C PHE A 100 -3.46 -8.94 6.12
N ALA A 101 -4.06 -10.06 5.73
CA ALA A 101 -4.99 -10.11 4.61
C ALA A 101 -6.18 -9.13 4.77
N THR A 102 -6.62 -8.86 6.00
CA THR A 102 -7.70 -7.91 6.26
C THR A 102 -7.29 -6.46 5.91
N LEU A 103 -6.01 -6.14 5.97
CA LEU A 103 -5.50 -4.79 5.69
C LEU A 103 -5.55 -4.40 4.20
N ARG A 104 -5.78 -5.35 3.29
CA ARG A 104 -5.88 -5.06 1.83
C ARG A 104 -6.82 -3.90 1.53
N HIS A 105 -7.97 -3.82 2.21
CA HIS A 105 -8.94 -2.72 1.98
C HIS A 105 -8.42 -1.35 2.42
N SER A 106 -7.57 -1.31 3.45
CA SER A 106 -6.92 -0.07 3.88
C SER A 106 -5.87 0.38 2.86
N VAL A 107 -5.16 -0.57 2.27
CA VAL A 107 -4.16 -0.31 1.22
C VAL A 107 -4.85 0.20 -0.05
N SER A 108 -5.92 -0.46 -0.52
CA SER A 108 -6.72 0.01 -1.66
C SER A 108 -7.20 1.46 -1.48
N SER A 109 -7.77 1.75 -0.32
CA SER A 109 -8.25 3.12 -0.02
C SER A 109 -7.13 4.16 0.00
N LEU A 110 -5.90 3.78 0.41
CA LEU A 110 -4.74 4.67 0.34
C LEU A 110 -4.36 4.99 -1.09
N LEU A 111 -4.28 3.97 -1.95
CA LEU A 111 -3.87 4.13 -3.35
C LEU A 111 -4.85 5.03 -4.10
N GLU A 112 -6.15 4.82 -3.93
CA GLU A 112 -7.21 5.70 -4.45
C GLU A 112 -7.06 7.13 -3.93
N GLY A 113 -6.87 7.31 -2.62
CA GLY A 113 -6.75 8.61 -1.99
C GLY A 113 -5.50 9.41 -2.40
N ARG A 114 -4.41 8.73 -2.73
CA ARG A 114 -3.13 9.35 -3.13
C ARG A 114 -3.24 10.09 -4.47
N THR A 115 -3.90 9.49 -5.43
CA THR A 115 -3.95 9.98 -6.82
C THR A 115 -4.75 11.26 -7.00
N GLU A 116 -5.70 11.52 -6.14
CA GLU A 116 -6.45 12.78 -6.16
C GLU A 116 -5.62 13.98 -5.65
N LEU A 117 -4.48 13.72 -4.99
CA LEU A 117 -3.64 14.78 -4.41
C LEU A 117 -2.39 15.07 -5.22
N MET A 118 -1.95 14.15 -6.05
CA MET A 118 -0.65 14.23 -6.71
C MET A 118 -0.79 13.99 -8.22
N PRO A 119 -0.09 14.77 -9.07
CA PRO A 119 0.06 14.40 -10.47
C PRO A 119 0.63 12.99 -10.57
N PHE A 120 0.14 12.22 -11.56
CA PHE A 120 0.69 10.90 -11.81
C PHE A 120 2.07 11.03 -12.46
N GLU A 121 3.08 10.93 -11.62
CA GLU A 121 4.48 10.81 -12.05
C GLU A 121 5.00 9.44 -11.60
N PRO A 122 5.08 8.46 -12.54
CA PRO A 122 5.54 7.12 -12.20
C PRO A 122 6.97 7.16 -11.67
N ASN A 123 7.18 6.67 -10.47
CA ASN A 123 8.51 6.46 -9.93
C ASN A 123 9.06 5.11 -10.44
N LEU A 124 9.96 5.17 -11.43
CA LEU A 124 10.53 3.97 -12.05
C LEU A 124 11.31 3.12 -11.04
N GLN A 125 11.90 3.74 -10.02
CA GLN A 125 12.61 3.00 -8.97
C GLN A 125 11.62 2.23 -8.08
N ALA A 126 10.50 2.83 -7.72
CA ALA A 126 9.45 2.14 -6.96
C ALA A 126 8.90 0.93 -7.75
N ILE A 127 8.71 1.08 -9.06
CA ILE A 127 8.29 -0.03 -9.95
C ILE A 127 9.36 -1.14 -9.99
N ALA A 128 10.64 -0.78 -10.02
CA ALA A 128 11.72 -1.76 -9.97
C ALA A 128 11.70 -2.56 -8.66
N TRP A 129 11.48 -1.91 -7.53
CA TRP A 129 11.36 -2.59 -6.24
C TRP A 129 10.15 -3.55 -6.17
N HIS A 130 9.02 -3.24 -6.80
CA HIS A 130 7.90 -4.20 -6.88
C HIS A 130 8.32 -5.48 -7.62
N ARG A 131 9.10 -5.34 -8.68
CA ARG A 131 9.68 -6.51 -9.37
C ARG A 131 10.64 -7.28 -8.49
N GLU A 132 11.53 -6.58 -7.77
CA GLU A 132 12.47 -7.20 -6.83
C GLU A 132 11.74 -7.99 -5.73
N VAL A 133 10.62 -7.46 -5.19
CA VAL A 133 9.78 -8.20 -4.23
C VAL A 133 9.21 -9.46 -4.86
N ALA A 134 8.62 -9.37 -6.07
CA ALA A 134 8.03 -10.53 -6.76
C ALA A 134 9.09 -11.61 -7.03
N ASP A 135 10.26 -11.21 -7.52
CA ASP A 135 11.38 -12.11 -7.80
C ASP A 135 11.93 -12.77 -6.51
N ALA A 136 12.04 -11.98 -5.42
CA ALA A 136 12.49 -12.50 -4.13
C ALA A 136 11.49 -13.50 -3.51
N VAL A 137 10.17 -13.24 -3.65
CA VAL A 137 9.14 -14.20 -3.20
C VAL A 137 9.21 -15.48 -4.03
N ALA A 138 9.36 -15.39 -5.35
CA ALA A 138 9.51 -16.55 -6.22
C ALA A 138 10.79 -17.34 -5.90
N ALA A 139 11.89 -16.64 -5.59
CA ALA A 139 13.18 -17.22 -5.20
C ALA A 139 13.21 -17.70 -3.73
N ARG A 140 12.13 -17.48 -2.96
CA ARG A 140 12.05 -17.79 -1.52
C ARG A 140 13.17 -17.14 -0.69
N ASN A 141 13.45 -15.87 -0.97
CA ASN A 141 14.45 -15.06 -0.27
C ASN A 141 13.77 -13.98 0.61
N PRO A 142 13.50 -14.28 1.91
CA PRO A 142 12.76 -13.39 2.79
C PRO A 142 13.48 -12.06 3.05
N ASP A 143 14.79 -12.06 3.17
CA ASP A 143 15.55 -10.83 3.47
C ASP A 143 15.48 -9.84 2.29
N ALA A 144 15.64 -10.35 1.06
CA ALA A 144 15.53 -9.53 -0.14
C ALA A 144 14.08 -8.99 -0.32
N ALA A 145 13.06 -9.84 -0.10
CA ALA A 145 11.67 -9.42 -0.21
C ALA A 145 11.33 -8.33 0.82
N GLN A 146 11.77 -8.50 2.06
CA GLN A 146 11.57 -7.52 3.12
C GLN A 146 12.24 -6.19 2.81
N ALA A 147 13.50 -6.21 2.38
CA ALA A 147 14.27 -5.02 2.06
C ALA A 147 13.65 -4.24 0.89
N ALA A 148 13.29 -4.93 -0.19
CA ALA A 148 12.68 -4.29 -1.36
C ALA A 148 11.31 -3.70 -1.01
N MET A 149 10.47 -4.39 -0.23
CA MET A 149 9.18 -3.87 0.22
C MET A 149 9.33 -2.68 1.15
N LEU A 150 10.33 -2.69 2.03
CA LEU A 150 10.61 -1.54 2.90
C LEU A 150 10.92 -0.29 2.08
N ASN A 151 11.74 -0.40 1.04
CA ASN A 151 12.03 0.71 0.13
C ASN A 151 10.76 1.30 -0.52
N ILE A 152 9.81 0.43 -0.93
CA ILE A 152 8.54 0.88 -1.53
C ILE A 152 7.73 1.73 -0.54
N VAL A 153 7.54 1.21 0.69
CA VAL A 153 6.67 1.87 1.66
C VAL A 153 7.31 3.12 2.26
N GLU A 154 8.62 3.15 2.43
CA GLU A 154 9.36 4.34 2.88
C GLU A 154 9.35 5.45 1.83
N GLU A 155 9.58 5.11 0.56
CA GLU A 155 9.47 6.07 -0.54
C GLU A 155 8.06 6.68 -0.60
N ALA A 156 7.04 5.84 -0.52
CA ALA A 156 5.66 6.29 -0.51
C ALA A 156 5.34 7.22 0.68
N LEU A 157 5.88 6.94 1.86
CA LEU A 157 5.73 7.76 3.05
C LEU A 157 6.45 9.10 2.90
N ASP A 158 7.66 9.10 2.34
CA ASP A 158 8.46 10.31 2.15
C ASP A 158 7.89 11.21 1.04
N ALA A 159 7.38 10.64 -0.03
CA ALA A 159 6.66 11.38 -1.06
C ALA A 159 5.45 12.10 -0.47
N MET A 160 4.66 11.43 0.37
CA MET A 160 3.52 12.07 1.05
C MET A 160 3.93 13.20 1.99
N LYS A 161 5.00 13.04 2.78
CA LYS A 161 5.47 14.09 3.68
C LYS A 161 5.90 15.37 2.95
N LYS A 162 6.38 15.24 1.71
CA LYS A 162 6.79 16.39 0.88
C LYS A 162 5.60 17.16 0.34
N GLU A 163 4.51 16.47 0.00
CA GLU A 163 3.33 17.07 -0.62
C GLU A 163 2.31 17.60 0.41
N LEU A 164 2.31 17.04 1.63
CA LEU A 164 1.40 17.52 2.66
C LEU A 164 1.96 18.77 3.33
N PRO A 165 1.22 19.90 3.36
CA PRO A 165 1.62 21.06 4.14
C PRO A 165 1.81 20.61 5.59
N ARG A 166 2.96 20.95 6.19
CA ARG A 166 3.20 20.71 7.62
C ARG A 166 2.04 21.33 8.38
N SER A 167 1.20 20.49 8.98
CA SER A 167 0.19 21.00 9.89
C SER A 167 0.94 21.68 11.04
N THR A 168 1.01 23.02 10.99
CA THR A 168 1.39 23.80 12.15
C THR A 168 0.40 23.44 13.24
N GLY A 169 0.90 22.70 14.23
CA GLY A 169 0.09 22.24 15.35
C GLY A 169 -0.59 23.41 16.02
N SER A 170 -1.87 23.29 16.20
CA SER A 170 -2.60 23.90 17.29
C SER A 170 -3.58 22.84 17.78
N PHE A 171 -3.31 22.39 18.97
CA PHE A 171 -4.17 21.54 19.78
C PHE A 171 -5.47 22.26 20.12
#